data_8f20c6131fab264ea1c0a25445bb2154
#
_entry.id   8f20c6131fab264ea1c0a25445bb2154
#
_cell.length_a   1.000
_cell.length_b   1.000
_cell.length_c   1.000
_cell.angle_alpha   90.00
_cell.angle_beta   90.00
_cell.angle_gamma   90.00
#
_symmetry.space_group_name_H-M   'P 1'
#
loop_
_entity.id
_entity.type
_entity.pdbx_description
1 polymer ?
#
loop_
_entity_poly.entity_id
_entity_poly.type
_entity_poly.pdbx_seq_one_letter_code
_entity_poly.pdbx_strand_id
1 'polypeptide(L)'
;VTKAGGLLSNNSVVAYYGVLRTAINRAYKDGIITVNPTKEFDFADKVKAEASRREYLTIEELKLLINTECKYEIMKQAFLFSCLCGLRISDLRKLKWNDLQKSGDRIRIEIKMQKTKEPLYLPISDEALKWLPQRGEAIDSDLIFPLTHEGTINKILQQWAKAAGVTKHISFHVSRHTHATMMLTL
;
A
#
# COMPACT_ATOMS: atom_id res chain seq x y z
N VAL A 1 20.91 -2.84 14.59
CA VAL A 1 21.73 -2.25 13.50
C VAL A 1 21.12 -2.69 12.18
N THR A 2 20.99 -1.78 11.21
CA THR A 2 20.51 -2.09 9.86
C THR A 2 21.58 -2.82 9.06
N LYS A 3 21.22 -3.43 7.90
CA LYS A 3 22.20 -4.02 6.96
C LYS A 3 23.27 -3.03 6.50
N ALA A 4 22.99 -1.73 6.54
CA ALA A 4 23.91 -0.65 6.20
C ALA A 4 24.70 -0.11 7.41
N GLY A 5 24.65 -0.76 8.58
CA GLY A 5 25.39 -0.36 9.77
C GLY A 5 24.77 0.78 10.59
N GLY A 6 23.62 1.33 10.16
CA GLY A 6 22.90 2.38 10.90
C GLY A 6 22.09 1.85 12.08
N LEU A 7 21.65 2.75 12.98
CA LEU A 7 20.72 2.42 14.06
C LEU A 7 19.32 2.13 13.51
N LEU A 8 18.58 1.25 14.19
CA LEU A 8 17.17 1.01 13.88
C LEU A 8 16.32 2.19 14.34
N SER A 9 15.25 2.50 13.61
CA SER A 9 14.24 3.44 14.11
C SER A 9 13.54 2.88 15.34
N ASN A 10 13.03 3.75 16.22
CA ASN A 10 12.29 3.35 17.41
C ASN A 10 11.10 2.42 17.07
N ASN A 11 10.39 2.71 16.00
CA ASN A 11 9.26 1.88 15.55
C ASN A 11 9.71 0.48 15.12
N SER A 12 10.89 0.33 14.50
CA SER A 12 11.46 -0.97 14.17
C SER A 12 11.89 -1.73 15.41
N VAL A 13 12.49 -1.03 16.39
CA VAL A 13 12.87 -1.63 17.69
C VAL A 13 11.64 -2.14 18.43
N VAL A 14 10.57 -1.34 18.51
CA VAL A 14 9.29 -1.73 19.12
C VAL A 14 8.69 -2.96 18.44
N ALA A 15 8.72 -3.00 17.10
CA ALA A 15 8.20 -4.14 16.34
C ALA A 15 9.00 -5.42 16.61
N TYR A 16 10.34 -5.37 16.57
CA TYR A 16 11.19 -6.53 16.86
C TYR A 16 11.04 -7.02 18.30
N TYR A 17 10.98 -6.09 19.25
CA TYR A 17 10.71 -6.46 20.65
C TYR A 17 9.35 -7.13 20.80
N GLY A 18 8.32 -6.66 20.12
CA GLY A 18 7.00 -7.29 20.12
C GLY A 18 7.04 -8.76 19.69
N VAL A 19 7.80 -9.06 18.61
CA VAL A 19 8.00 -10.45 18.15
C VAL A 19 8.73 -11.28 19.19
N LEU A 20 9.84 -10.76 19.76
CA LEU A 20 10.60 -11.43 20.80
C LEU A 20 9.74 -11.71 22.05
N ARG A 21 9.01 -10.69 22.52
CA ARG A 21 8.10 -10.83 23.67
C ARG A 21 7.03 -11.89 23.45
N THR A 22 6.49 -11.96 22.24
CA THR A 22 5.49 -12.98 21.88
C THR A 22 6.09 -14.38 21.97
N ALA A 23 7.30 -14.61 21.45
CA ALA A 23 8.00 -15.88 21.52
C ALA A 23 8.33 -16.29 22.96
N ILE A 24 8.84 -15.37 23.78
CA ILE A 24 9.14 -15.61 25.20
C ILE A 24 7.87 -15.92 26.00
N ASN A 25 6.78 -15.17 25.77
CA ASN A 25 5.48 -15.43 26.41
C ASN A 25 4.96 -16.84 26.05
N ARG A 26 5.17 -17.26 24.81
CA ARG A 26 4.78 -18.60 24.38
C ARG A 26 5.61 -19.67 25.07
N ALA A 27 6.93 -19.53 25.08
CA ALA A 27 7.84 -20.44 25.77
C ALA A 27 7.51 -20.58 27.28
N TYR A 28 7.15 -19.46 27.92
CA TYR A 28 6.71 -19.47 29.33
C TYR A 28 5.38 -20.24 29.52
N LYS A 29 4.39 -20.01 28.65
CA LYS A 29 3.10 -20.73 28.70
C LYS A 29 3.25 -22.23 28.47
N ASP A 30 4.16 -22.61 27.57
CA ASP A 30 4.42 -24.00 27.21
C ASP A 30 5.35 -24.73 28.24
N GLY A 31 5.76 -24.02 29.31
CA GLY A 31 6.63 -24.56 30.38
C GLY A 31 8.08 -24.77 29.96
N ILE A 32 8.50 -24.27 28.80
CA ILE A 32 9.89 -24.36 28.30
C ILE A 32 10.83 -23.52 29.16
N ILE A 33 10.36 -22.36 29.64
CA ILE A 33 11.07 -21.50 30.58
C ILE A 33 10.21 -21.29 31.82
N THR A 34 10.85 -21.28 32.99
CA THR A 34 10.19 -21.14 34.30
C THR A 34 9.97 -19.66 34.70
N VAL A 35 10.77 -18.75 34.17
CA VAL A 35 10.70 -17.32 34.43
C VAL A 35 10.54 -16.58 33.11
N ASN A 36 9.66 -15.57 33.11
CA ASN A 36 9.45 -14.73 31.92
C ASN A 36 10.15 -13.37 32.13
N PRO A 37 11.35 -13.17 31.54
CA PRO A 37 12.13 -11.95 31.73
C PRO A 37 11.46 -10.70 31.17
N THR A 38 10.47 -10.84 30.29
CA THR A 38 9.78 -9.69 29.71
C THR A 38 8.70 -9.10 30.63
N LYS A 39 8.39 -9.74 31.75
CA LYS A 39 7.44 -9.21 32.74
C LYS A 39 8.10 -8.22 33.71
N GLU A 40 9.41 -8.35 33.93
CA GLU A 40 10.19 -7.49 34.82
C GLU A 40 10.76 -6.25 34.12
N PHE A 41 10.57 -6.17 32.81
CA PHE A 41 11.13 -5.12 31.98
C PHE A 41 10.03 -4.31 31.31
N ASP A 42 9.84 -3.04 31.72
CA ASP A 42 8.97 -2.14 31.00
C ASP A 42 9.71 -1.53 29.80
N PHE A 43 9.44 -2.10 28.64
CA PHE A 43 10.05 -1.67 27.40
C PHE A 43 9.57 -0.28 26.95
N ALA A 44 8.34 0.11 27.30
CA ALA A 44 7.77 1.40 26.92
C ALA A 44 8.51 2.57 27.55
N ASP A 45 9.11 2.37 28.73
CA ASP A 45 9.95 3.37 29.39
C ASP A 45 11.29 3.60 28.67
N LYS A 46 11.76 2.61 27.92
CA LYS A 46 13.07 2.65 27.26
C LYS A 46 12.98 3.13 25.80
N VAL A 47 11.94 2.70 25.09
CA VAL A 47 11.77 3.01 23.67
C VAL A 47 10.33 3.41 23.41
N LYS A 48 10.11 4.69 23.12
CA LYS A 48 8.81 5.21 22.72
C LYS A 48 8.63 5.09 21.21
N ALA A 49 7.50 4.56 20.79
CA ALA A 49 7.11 4.59 19.38
C ALA A 49 6.95 6.04 18.93
N GLU A 50 7.47 6.34 17.74
CA GLU A 50 7.32 7.65 17.13
C GLU A 50 6.03 7.68 16.30
N ALA A 51 5.33 8.83 16.34
CA ALA A 51 4.17 9.04 15.50
C ALA A 51 4.60 8.99 14.02
N SER A 52 4.11 8.01 13.29
CA SER A 52 4.37 7.90 11.86
C SER A 52 3.53 8.94 11.13
N ARG A 53 4.17 9.94 10.52
CA ARG A 53 3.49 10.79 9.55
C ARG A 53 3.25 9.99 8.27
N ARG A 54 1.99 9.77 7.97
CA ARG A 54 1.59 9.09 6.74
C ARG A 54 1.50 10.14 5.64
N GLU A 55 2.41 10.06 4.68
CA GLU A 55 2.34 10.91 3.49
C GLU A 55 1.11 10.58 2.66
N TYR A 56 0.47 11.62 2.13
CA TYR A 56 -0.60 11.55 1.15
C TYR A 56 -0.44 12.69 0.14
N LEU A 57 -1.04 12.55 -1.03
CA LEU A 57 -1.03 13.58 -2.07
C LEU A 57 -2.25 14.47 -1.93
N THR A 58 -2.04 15.78 -2.07
CA THR A 58 -3.14 16.73 -2.22
C THR A 58 -3.74 16.63 -3.63
N ILE A 59 -4.89 17.24 -3.84
CA ILE A 59 -5.53 17.29 -5.17
C ILE A 59 -4.62 18.01 -6.17
N GLU A 60 -3.93 19.07 -5.75
CA GLU A 60 -2.98 19.83 -6.57
C GLU A 60 -1.79 18.95 -6.97
N GLU A 61 -1.21 18.20 -6.04
CA GLU A 61 -0.12 17.28 -6.32
C GLU A 61 -0.55 16.15 -7.25
N LEU A 62 -1.78 15.64 -7.10
CA LEU A 62 -2.34 14.66 -8.04
C LEU A 62 -2.48 15.25 -9.45
N LYS A 63 -2.95 16.49 -9.59
CA LYS A 63 -3.04 17.18 -10.89
C LYS A 63 -1.66 17.34 -11.53
N LEU A 64 -0.62 17.68 -10.75
CA LEU A 64 0.75 17.75 -11.25
C LEU A 64 1.20 16.38 -11.80
N LEU A 65 0.97 15.31 -11.05
CA LEU A 65 1.29 13.95 -11.49
C LEU A 65 0.52 13.56 -12.77
N ILE A 66 -0.77 13.84 -12.84
CA ILE A 66 -1.61 13.53 -14.00
C ILE A 66 -1.05 14.20 -15.26
N ASN A 67 -0.67 15.48 -15.16
CA ASN A 67 -0.20 16.29 -16.27
C ASN A 67 1.28 16.03 -16.64
N THR A 68 2.01 15.27 -15.82
CA THR A 68 3.41 14.93 -16.08
C THR A 68 3.50 13.57 -16.79
N GLU A 69 4.28 13.53 -17.86
CA GLU A 69 4.57 12.30 -18.58
C GLU A 69 5.28 11.29 -17.68
N CYS A 70 4.89 10.03 -17.77
CA CYS A 70 5.53 8.92 -17.09
C CYS A 70 6.02 7.89 -18.10
N LYS A 71 7.31 7.55 -18.04
CA LYS A 71 7.92 6.54 -18.92
C LYS A 71 7.18 5.19 -18.90
N TYR A 72 6.52 4.87 -17.80
CA TYR A 72 5.83 3.59 -17.58
C TYR A 72 4.34 3.86 -17.38
N GLU A 73 3.60 3.96 -18.49
CA GLU A 73 2.18 4.34 -18.49
C GLU A 73 1.32 3.41 -17.63
N ILE A 74 1.53 2.10 -17.73
CA ILE A 74 0.77 1.13 -16.94
C ILE A 74 0.95 1.32 -15.43
N MET A 75 2.12 1.77 -14.99
CA MET A 75 2.37 2.09 -13.59
C MET A 75 1.67 3.40 -13.18
N LYS A 76 1.69 4.43 -14.03
CA LYS A 76 0.96 5.69 -13.84
C LYS A 76 -0.53 5.40 -13.67
N GLN A 77 -1.11 4.64 -14.59
CA GLN A 77 -2.52 4.23 -14.56
C GLN A 77 -2.85 3.47 -13.28
N ALA A 78 -2.05 2.47 -12.92
CA ALA A 78 -2.26 1.68 -11.71
C ALA A 78 -2.20 2.54 -10.42
N PHE A 79 -1.25 3.48 -10.35
CA PHE A 79 -1.10 4.37 -9.19
C PHE A 79 -2.28 5.32 -9.06
N LEU A 80 -2.68 5.99 -10.15
CA LEU A 80 -3.81 6.93 -10.15
C LEU A 80 -5.14 6.19 -9.93
N PHE A 81 -5.32 5.02 -10.52
CA PHE A 81 -6.46 4.15 -10.23
C PHE A 81 -6.52 3.80 -8.74
N SER A 82 -5.38 3.45 -8.12
CA SER A 82 -5.31 3.18 -6.69
C SER A 82 -5.61 4.41 -5.82
N CYS A 83 -5.23 5.61 -6.25
CA CYS A 83 -5.60 6.86 -5.56
C CYS A 83 -7.12 7.07 -5.52
N LEU A 84 -7.84 6.59 -6.54
CA LEU A 84 -9.29 6.78 -6.67
C LEU A 84 -10.13 5.61 -6.11
N CYS A 85 -9.56 4.41 -5.98
CA CYS A 85 -10.27 3.24 -5.48
C CYS A 85 -9.72 2.65 -4.17
N GLY A 86 -8.55 3.10 -3.71
CA GLY A 86 -7.95 2.67 -2.46
C GLY A 86 -7.45 1.23 -2.41
N LEU A 87 -7.32 0.52 -3.55
CA LEU A 87 -6.81 -0.85 -3.59
C LEU A 87 -5.33 -0.92 -3.18
N ARG A 88 -4.94 -2.02 -2.53
CA ARG A 88 -3.53 -2.29 -2.25
C ARG A 88 -2.81 -2.74 -3.53
N ILE A 89 -1.52 -2.47 -3.63
CA ILE A 89 -0.69 -2.94 -4.75
C ILE A 89 -0.75 -4.46 -4.92
N SER A 90 -0.84 -5.22 -3.82
CA SER A 90 -0.99 -6.68 -3.84
C SER A 90 -2.26 -7.16 -4.53
N ASP A 91 -3.35 -6.38 -4.38
CA ASP A 91 -4.65 -6.68 -4.99
C ASP A 91 -4.65 -6.22 -6.44
N LEU A 92 -4.14 -5.02 -6.74
CA LEU A 92 -3.99 -4.50 -8.10
C LEU A 92 -3.15 -5.41 -9.01
N ARG A 93 -2.05 -5.97 -8.51
CA ARG A 93 -1.18 -6.88 -9.26
C ARG A 93 -1.84 -8.19 -9.65
N LYS A 94 -2.96 -8.52 -9.05
CA LYS A 94 -3.74 -9.73 -9.34
C LYS A 94 -5.10 -9.43 -9.95
N LEU A 95 -5.43 -8.15 -10.08
CA LEU A 95 -6.69 -7.70 -10.65
C LEU A 95 -6.78 -8.09 -12.11
N LYS A 96 -7.83 -8.78 -12.44
CA LYS A 96 -8.11 -9.30 -13.79
C LYS A 96 -9.33 -8.62 -14.40
N TRP A 97 -9.47 -8.73 -15.69
CA TRP A 97 -10.62 -8.17 -16.39
C TRP A 97 -11.95 -8.79 -15.94
N ASN A 98 -11.97 -10.08 -15.60
CA ASN A 98 -13.16 -10.74 -15.06
C ASN A 98 -13.52 -10.34 -13.62
N ASP A 99 -12.65 -9.62 -12.93
CA ASP A 99 -12.95 -9.08 -11.60
C ASP A 99 -13.77 -7.77 -11.68
N LEU A 100 -13.90 -7.20 -12.90
CA LEU A 100 -14.75 -6.04 -13.16
C LEU A 100 -16.16 -6.51 -13.54
N GLN A 101 -17.10 -6.33 -12.62
CA GLN A 101 -18.48 -6.76 -12.82
C GLN A 101 -19.40 -5.56 -13.04
N LYS A 102 -20.31 -5.68 -14.02
CA LYS A 102 -21.35 -4.69 -14.25
C LYS A 102 -22.48 -4.90 -13.22
N SER A 103 -22.83 -3.84 -12.51
CA SER A 103 -23.93 -3.83 -11.53
C SER A 103 -24.86 -2.65 -11.82
N GLY A 104 -25.92 -2.88 -12.60
CA GLY A 104 -26.75 -1.83 -13.19
C GLY A 104 -25.92 -0.98 -14.14
N ASP A 105 -25.93 0.34 -13.95
CA ASP A 105 -25.16 1.31 -14.75
C ASP A 105 -23.73 1.54 -14.23
N ARG A 106 -23.33 0.84 -13.17
CA ARG A 106 -22.03 1.01 -12.55
C ARG A 106 -21.16 -0.23 -12.71
N ILE A 107 -19.85 -0.02 -12.68
CA ILE A 107 -18.86 -1.09 -12.63
C ILE A 107 -18.38 -1.22 -11.19
N ARG A 108 -18.21 -2.45 -10.71
CA ARG A 108 -17.63 -2.76 -9.42
C ARG A 108 -16.51 -3.79 -9.57
N ILE A 109 -15.56 -3.75 -8.66
CA ILE A 109 -14.55 -4.78 -8.49
C ILE A 109 -15.08 -5.82 -7.51
N GLU A 110 -14.96 -7.09 -7.89
CA GLU A 110 -15.25 -8.23 -7.03
C GLU A 110 -14.02 -9.12 -6.92
N ILE A 111 -13.32 -9.01 -5.78
CA ILE A 111 -12.10 -9.79 -5.53
C ILE A 111 -12.06 -10.35 -4.12
N LYS A 112 -11.21 -11.37 -3.93
CA LYS A 112 -10.79 -11.79 -2.60
C LYS A 112 -9.47 -11.12 -2.26
N MET A 113 -9.48 -10.24 -1.24
CA MET A 113 -8.29 -9.48 -0.84
C MET A 113 -7.11 -10.38 -0.47
N GLN A 114 -5.91 -10.03 -0.92
CA GLN A 114 -4.73 -10.86 -0.70
C GLN A 114 -4.29 -10.93 0.77
N LYS A 115 -4.44 -9.84 1.51
CA LYS A 115 -3.98 -9.73 2.90
C LYS A 115 -4.96 -10.35 3.91
N THR A 116 -6.25 -10.05 3.80
CA THR A 116 -7.28 -10.45 4.77
C THR A 116 -8.03 -11.72 4.36
N LYS A 117 -7.93 -12.10 3.08
CA LYS A 117 -8.68 -13.22 2.47
C LYS A 117 -10.21 -13.03 2.47
N GLU A 118 -10.67 -11.82 2.75
CA GLU A 118 -12.09 -11.47 2.73
C GLU A 118 -12.54 -11.04 1.33
N PRO A 119 -13.80 -11.24 0.98
CA PRO A 119 -14.37 -10.70 -0.26
C PRO A 119 -14.44 -9.18 -0.18
N LEU A 120 -14.18 -8.51 -1.30
CA LEU A 120 -14.30 -7.07 -1.47
C LEU A 120 -15.18 -6.79 -2.67
N TYR A 121 -16.24 -6.01 -2.44
CA TYR A 121 -17.14 -5.47 -3.46
C TYR A 121 -16.98 -3.95 -3.48
N LEU A 122 -16.25 -3.44 -4.45
CA LEU A 122 -15.87 -2.05 -4.52
C LEU A 122 -16.46 -1.39 -5.77
N PRO A 123 -17.46 -0.49 -5.64
CA PRO A 123 -17.92 0.34 -6.75
C PRO A 123 -16.78 1.22 -7.25
N ILE A 124 -16.65 1.35 -8.56
CA ILE A 124 -15.64 2.19 -9.21
C ILE A 124 -16.32 3.46 -9.70
N SER A 125 -15.70 4.62 -9.42
CA SER A 125 -16.15 5.90 -9.95
C SER A 125 -15.77 6.05 -11.43
N ASP A 126 -16.52 6.86 -12.17
CA ASP A 126 -16.21 7.17 -13.58
C ASP A 126 -14.81 7.79 -13.73
N GLU A 127 -14.36 8.56 -12.74
CA GLU A 127 -13.00 9.10 -12.72
C GLU A 127 -11.95 7.99 -12.60
N ALA A 128 -12.20 6.97 -11.80
CA ALA A 128 -11.27 5.84 -11.67
C ALA A 128 -11.25 4.99 -12.95
N LEU A 129 -12.39 4.83 -13.63
CA LEU A 129 -12.48 4.09 -14.90
C LEU A 129 -11.58 4.68 -15.99
N LYS A 130 -11.35 6.00 -16.01
CA LYS A 130 -10.45 6.68 -16.96
C LYS A 130 -9.00 6.21 -16.86
N TRP A 131 -8.62 5.63 -15.72
CA TRP A 131 -7.27 5.13 -15.46
C TRP A 131 -7.12 3.63 -15.68
N LEU A 132 -8.15 2.95 -16.15
CA LEU A 132 -8.00 1.58 -16.66
C LEU A 132 -7.26 1.63 -18.01
N PRO A 133 -6.31 0.72 -18.24
CA PRO A 133 -5.70 0.58 -19.56
C PRO A 133 -6.75 0.16 -20.58
N GLN A 134 -6.50 0.45 -21.85
CA GLN A 134 -7.33 -0.08 -22.93
C GLN A 134 -7.24 -1.60 -22.93
N ARG A 135 -8.39 -2.26 -22.94
CA ARG A 135 -8.44 -3.71 -22.87
C ARG A 135 -7.85 -4.39 -24.14
N GLY A 136 -8.07 -3.78 -25.31
CA GLY A 136 -7.63 -4.35 -26.59
C GLY A 136 -8.08 -5.81 -26.75
N GLU A 137 -7.13 -6.69 -27.07
CA GLU A 137 -7.35 -8.14 -27.25
C GLU A 137 -7.24 -8.96 -25.95
N ALA A 138 -7.07 -8.30 -24.79
CA ALA A 138 -6.94 -9.01 -23.51
C ALA A 138 -8.20 -9.81 -23.17
N ILE A 139 -8.00 -11.07 -22.77
CA ILE A 139 -9.07 -11.95 -22.34
C ILE A 139 -9.44 -11.71 -20.87
N ASP A 140 -10.56 -12.26 -20.42
CA ASP A 140 -11.10 -12.09 -19.08
C ASP A 140 -10.12 -12.50 -17.96
N SER A 141 -9.29 -13.49 -18.19
CA SER A 141 -8.30 -13.98 -17.23
C SER A 141 -7.02 -13.16 -17.15
N ASP A 142 -6.81 -12.20 -18.06
CA ASP A 142 -5.62 -11.39 -18.12
C ASP A 142 -5.60 -10.32 -17.02
N LEU A 143 -4.38 -9.96 -16.59
CA LEU A 143 -4.18 -8.92 -15.61
C LEU A 143 -4.48 -7.54 -16.23
N ILE A 144 -5.20 -6.70 -15.49
CA ILE A 144 -5.44 -5.31 -15.90
C ILE A 144 -4.14 -4.51 -15.79
N PHE A 145 -3.38 -4.71 -14.70
CA PHE A 145 -2.13 -4.02 -14.45
C PHE A 145 -0.97 -5.02 -14.29
N PRO A 146 -0.27 -5.39 -15.37
CA PRO A 146 0.90 -6.27 -15.33
C PRO A 146 2.12 -5.53 -14.74
N LEU A 147 2.10 -5.28 -13.44
CA LEU A 147 3.10 -4.52 -12.72
C LEU A 147 4.34 -5.35 -12.40
N THR A 148 5.52 -4.75 -12.54
CA THR A 148 6.81 -5.32 -12.16
C THR A 148 6.98 -5.42 -10.64
N HIS A 149 8.19 -5.81 -10.18
CA HIS A 149 8.49 -5.91 -8.75
C HIS A 149 8.31 -4.55 -8.03
N GLU A 150 7.83 -4.58 -6.79
CA GLU A 150 7.46 -3.39 -6.00
C GLU A 150 8.61 -2.40 -5.81
N GLY A 151 9.84 -2.90 -5.59
CA GLY A 151 11.03 -2.04 -5.47
C GLY A 151 11.31 -1.24 -6.73
N THR A 152 11.06 -1.80 -7.91
CA THR A 152 11.18 -1.10 -9.20
C THR A 152 10.08 -0.06 -9.35
N ILE A 153 8.85 -0.41 -9.01
CA ILE A 153 7.70 0.51 -9.05
C ILE A 153 7.97 1.74 -8.20
N ASN A 154 8.43 1.56 -6.95
CA ASN A 154 8.69 2.69 -6.06
C ASN A 154 9.81 3.61 -6.58
N LYS A 155 10.85 3.07 -7.24
CA LYS A 155 11.87 3.90 -7.91
C LYS A 155 11.28 4.73 -9.04
N ILE A 156 10.44 4.13 -9.88
CA ILE A 156 9.76 4.82 -10.99
C ILE A 156 8.84 5.91 -10.45
N LEU A 157 8.06 5.62 -9.40
CA LEU A 157 7.19 6.59 -8.74
C LEU A 157 7.95 7.80 -8.24
N GLN A 158 9.09 7.59 -7.58
CA GLN A 158 9.93 8.68 -7.08
C GLN A 158 10.49 9.54 -8.21
N GLN A 159 10.93 8.94 -9.31
CA GLN A 159 11.41 9.67 -10.48
C GLN A 159 10.29 10.50 -11.12
N TRP A 160 9.11 9.91 -11.28
CA TRP A 160 7.94 10.58 -11.83
C TRP A 160 7.46 11.72 -10.93
N ALA A 161 7.40 11.50 -9.60
CA ALA A 161 7.06 12.54 -8.63
C ALA A 161 8.02 13.72 -8.68
N LYS A 162 9.33 13.44 -8.77
CA LYS A 162 10.36 14.47 -8.91
C LYS A 162 10.18 15.26 -10.21
N ALA A 163 9.89 14.61 -11.33
CA ALA A 163 9.61 15.25 -12.60
C ALA A 163 8.36 16.15 -12.54
N ALA A 164 7.34 15.74 -11.77
CA ALA A 164 6.14 16.50 -11.52
C ALA A 164 6.29 17.66 -10.51
N GLY A 165 7.48 17.84 -9.92
CA GLY A 165 7.71 18.86 -8.89
C GLY A 165 7.15 18.50 -7.50
N VAL A 166 6.75 17.25 -7.29
CA VAL A 166 6.26 16.76 -5.99
C VAL A 166 7.46 16.39 -5.11
N THR A 167 7.61 17.08 -3.99
CA THR A 167 8.77 16.93 -3.08
C THR A 167 8.61 15.82 -2.05
N LYS A 168 7.39 15.30 -1.87
CA LYS A 168 7.09 14.21 -0.93
C LYS A 168 7.71 12.89 -1.38
N HIS A 169 8.13 12.08 -0.40
CA HIS A 169 8.57 10.71 -0.69
C HIS A 169 7.38 9.82 -1.02
N ILE A 170 7.20 9.50 -2.30
CA ILE A 170 6.08 8.69 -2.78
C ILE A 170 6.50 7.22 -2.92
N SER A 171 5.75 6.35 -2.26
CA SER A 171 5.71 4.92 -2.52
C SER A 171 4.31 4.53 -3.01
N PHE A 172 4.14 3.32 -3.54
CA PHE A 172 2.81 2.92 -4.00
C PHE A 172 1.76 2.95 -2.88
N HIS A 173 2.17 2.77 -1.63
CA HIS A 173 1.25 2.81 -0.48
C HIS A 173 0.63 4.20 -0.23
N VAL A 174 1.30 5.26 -0.68
CA VAL A 174 0.80 6.64 -0.61
C VAL A 174 -0.52 6.80 -1.38
N SER A 175 -0.73 6.06 -2.49
CA SER A 175 -2.00 6.11 -3.23
C SER A 175 -3.21 5.80 -2.34
N ARG A 176 -3.07 4.79 -1.48
CA ARG A 176 -4.13 4.39 -0.57
C ARG A 176 -4.36 5.40 0.57
N HIS A 177 -3.30 6.04 1.07
CA HIS A 177 -3.45 7.14 2.03
C HIS A 177 -4.12 8.35 1.39
N THR A 178 -3.77 8.65 0.15
CA THR A 178 -4.40 9.70 -0.66
C THR A 178 -5.89 9.43 -0.82
N HIS A 179 -6.28 8.21 -1.20
CA HIS A 179 -7.68 7.82 -1.29
C HIS A 179 -8.42 8.03 0.04
N ALA A 180 -7.88 7.51 1.15
CA ALA A 180 -8.50 7.63 2.45
C ALA A 180 -8.68 9.11 2.87
N THR A 181 -7.69 9.96 2.62
CA THR A 181 -7.77 11.40 2.93
C THR A 181 -8.80 12.08 2.05
N MET A 182 -8.85 11.81 0.75
CA MET A 182 -9.86 12.38 -0.15
C MET A 182 -11.29 12.01 0.28
N MET A 183 -11.51 10.75 0.70
CA MET A 183 -12.84 10.32 1.18
C MET A 183 -13.28 10.97 2.50
N LEU A 184 -12.34 11.51 3.28
CA LEU A 184 -12.64 12.23 4.53
C LEU A 184 -12.84 13.74 4.32
N THR A 185 -12.43 14.28 3.17
CA THR A 185 -12.46 15.71 2.87
C THR A 185 -13.55 16.10 1.86
N LEU A 186 -14.21 15.12 1.24
CA LEU A 186 -15.39 15.27 0.39
C LEU A 186 -16.67 15.04 1.16
#